data_bb845c3f5963f799776474fdf6d2eb39
#
_entry.id   bb845c3f5963f799776474fdf6d2eb39
#
_cell.length_a   1.000
_cell.length_b   1.000
_cell.length_c   1.000
_cell.angle_alpha   90.00
_cell.angle_beta   90.00
_cell.angle_gamma   90.00
#
_symmetry.space_group_name_H-M   'P 1'
#
loop_
_entity.id
_entity.type
_entity.pdbx_description
1 polymer ?
#
loop_
_entity_poly.entity_id
_entity_poly.type
_entity_poly.pdbx_seq_one_letter_code
_entity_poly.pdbx_strand_id
1 'polypeptide(L)'
;MSEPASLRRALVTGGSGELGGAICQALAAAGWQVIVHGHHSLTRAEDTAAAIVAAGGRAQALAFNVADAEVTRAALDTLLAEGPIHAVINNAGIHDDAPMAGMSDEQWHRVIDVSLHGFFHVTQPLLLPMARQRFGRIVSISSVAAQLGNRGQTNYAAAKAALHGASKSLAREMASRGITVNVVAPGVIEGRMADAAFPPERIREVVPAQRAGKPEEVAALVAFLCSDAAAYVNGQVIGVNGGMG
;
A
#
# COMPACT_ATOMS: atom_id res chain seq x y z
N MET A 1 -34.12 9.91 11.41
CA MET A 1 -33.44 9.92 10.11
C MET A 1 -31.95 9.89 10.42
N SER A 2 -31.26 8.77 10.18
CA SER A 2 -29.81 8.70 10.31
C SER A 2 -29.20 9.62 9.24
N GLU A 3 -28.31 10.52 9.66
CA GLU A 3 -27.48 11.27 8.70
C GLU A 3 -26.86 10.29 7.68
N PRO A 4 -26.81 10.66 6.39
CA PRO A 4 -26.15 9.83 5.42
C PRO A 4 -24.69 9.62 5.90
N ALA A 5 -24.31 8.37 6.05
CA ALA A 5 -22.96 8.02 6.49
C ALA A 5 -21.96 8.79 5.61
N SER A 6 -21.13 9.63 6.22
CA SER A 6 -20.15 10.43 5.50
C SER A 6 -19.29 9.47 4.67
N LEU A 7 -19.13 9.79 3.39
CA LEU A 7 -18.40 8.96 2.44
C LEU A 7 -16.95 8.78 2.92
N ARG A 8 -16.55 7.55 3.18
CA ARG A 8 -15.19 7.24 3.64
C ARG A 8 -14.18 7.42 2.50
N ARG A 9 -13.10 8.14 2.77
CA ARG A 9 -12.03 8.44 1.81
C ARG A 9 -10.81 7.56 2.08
N ALA A 10 -10.24 6.97 1.01
CA ALA A 10 -9.05 6.12 1.08
C ALA A 10 -7.95 6.66 0.15
N LEU A 11 -6.76 6.88 0.68
CA LEU A 11 -5.56 7.24 -0.08
C LEU A 11 -4.76 5.97 -0.39
N VAL A 12 -4.48 5.73 -1.67
CA VAL A 12 -3.63 4.61 -2.12
C VAL A 12 -2.37 5.15 -2.77
N THR A 13 -1.23 5.06 -2.06
CA THR A 13 0.05 5.47 -2.65
C THR A 13 0.48 4.45 -3.71
N GLY A 14 1.03 4.95 -4.84
CA GLY A 14 1.33 4.09 -5.98
C GLY A 14 0.09 3.47 -6.63
N GLY A 15 -1.09 4.09 -6.46
CA GLY A 15 -2.37 3.67 -7.03
C GLY A 15 -2.40 3.64 -8.56
N SER A 16 -1.48 4.33 -9.21
CA SER A 16 -1.29 4.30 -10.67
C SER A 16 -0.54 3.06 -11.21
N GLY A 17 -0.07 2.18 -10.31
CA GLY A 17 0.58 0.91 -10.66
C GLY A 17 -0.44 -0.23 -10.79
N GLU A 18 0.01 -1.40 -11.26
CA GLU A 18 -0.87 -2.57 -11.49
C GLU A 18 -1.53 -3.04 -10.18
N LEU A 19 -0.75 -3.33 -9.15
CA LEU A 19 -1.29 -3.74 -7.85
C LEU A 19 -2.07 -2.60 -7.18
N GLY A 20 -1.53 -1.38 -7.19
CA GLY A 20 -2.20 -0.21 -6.63
C GLY A 20 -3.53 0.10 -7.31
N GLY A 21 -3.62 -0.06 -8.63
CA GLY A 21 -4.84 0.10 -9.40
C GLY A 21 -5.91 -0.93 -9.01
N ALA A 22 -5.54 -2.20 -8.87
CA ALA A 22 -6.46 -3.24 -8.40
C ALA A 22 -6.97 -2.95 -6.98
N ILE A 23 -6.08 -2.46 -6.08
CA ILE A 23 -6.47 -2.03 -4.73
C ILE A 23 -7.46 -0.85 -4.81
N CYS A 24 -7.20 0.15 -5.66
CA CYS A 24 -8.10 1.28 -5.85
C CYS A 24 -9.49 0.82 -6.32
N GLN A 25 -9.55 -0.08 -7.30
CA GLN A 25 -10.80 -0.63 -7.82
C GLN A 25 -11.58 -1.41 -6.74
N ALA A 26 -10.90 -2.26 -5.98
CA ALA A 26 -11.52 -3.04 -4.90
C ALA A 26 -12.09 -2.15 -3.79
N LEU A 27 -11.38 -1.10 -3.39
CA LEU A 27 -11.87 -0.12 -2.41
C LEU A 27 -13.07 0.68 -2.96
N ALA A 28 -13.02 1.11 -4.23
CA ALA A 28 -14.14 1.82 -4.85
C ALA A 28 -15.39 0.93 -4.94
N ALA A 29 -15.25 -0.34 -5.31
CA ALA A 29 -16.34 -1.32 -5.32
C ALA A 29 -16.92 -1.57 -3.91
N ALA A 30 -16.09 -1.41 -2.86
CA ALA A 30 -16.52 -1.46 -1.46
C ALA A 30 -17.13 -0.14 -0.95
N GLY A 31 -17.36 0.85 -1.82
CA GLY A 31 -18.05 2.10 -1.52
C GLY A 31 -17.14 3.23 -1.01
N TRP A 32 -15.82 3.09 -1.09
CA TRP A 32 -14.88 4.16 -0.72
C TRP A 32 -14.77 5.21 -1.84
N GLN A 33 -14.56 6.46 -1.46
CA GLN A 33 -13.99 7.47 -2.35
C GLN A 33 -12.48 7.29 -2.36
N VAL A 34 -11.91 6.97 -3.52
CA VAL A 34 -10.50 6.62 -3.63
C VAL A 34 -9.68 7.80 -4.14
N ILE A 35 -8.58 8.09 -3.46
CA ILE A 35 -7.57 9.02 -3.90
C ILE A 35 -6.43 8.20 -4.49
N VAL A 36 -6.32 8.23 -5.81
CA VAL A 36 -5.34 7.49 -6.58
C VAL A 36 -4.06 8.31 -6.67
N HIS A 37 -3.01 7.88 -5.96
CA HIS A 37 -1.75 8.58 -6.00
C HIS A 37 -0.81 8.01 -7.06
N GLY A 38 -0.20 8.90 -7.86
CA GLY A 38 0.95 8.66 -8.75
C GLY A 38 2.21 9.38 -8.23
N HIS A 39 3.38 8.98 -8.70
CA HIS A 39 4.63 9.69 -8.39
C HIS A 39 4.89 10.81 -9.42
N HIS A 40 5.39 10.45 -10.61
CA HIS A 40 5.71 11.41 -11.67
C HIS A 40 4.58 11.60 -12.69
N SER A 41 3.71 10.62 -12.85
CA SER A 41 2.68 10.63 -13.87
C SER A 41 1.30 10.81 -13.24
N LEU A 42 0.82 12.06 -13.24
CA LEU A 42 -0.56 12.35 -12.90
C LEU A 42 -1.51 11.65 -13.87
N THR A 43 -1.19 11.62 -15.17
CA THR A 43 -2.02 11.00 -16.22
C THR A 43 -2.35 9.54 -15.91
N ARG A 44 -1.37 8.72 -15.47
CA ARG A 44 -1.65 7.33 -15.12
C ARG A 44 -2.56 7.19 -13.90
N ALA A 45 -2.48 8.12 -12.95
CA ALA A 45 -3.39 8.15 -11.81
C ALA A 45 -4.79 8.59 -12.25
N GLU A 46 -4.88 9.55 -13.18
CA GLU A 46 -6.14 9.99 -13.81
C GLU A 46 -6.79 8.86 -14.60
N ASP A 47 -6.03 8.07 -15.37
CA ASP A 47 -6.55 6.90 -16.09
C ASP A 47 -7.20 5.89 -15.14
N THR A 48 -6.52 5.61 -14.02
CA THR A 48 -7.06 4.70 -12.99
C THR A 48 -8.31 5.28 -12.33
N ALA A 49 -8.30 6.57 -12.00
CA ALA A 49 -9.46 7.25 -11.41
C ALA A 49 -10.65 7.29 -12.39
N ALA A 50 -10.40 7.57 -13.68
CA ALA A 50 -11.42 7.59 -14.73
C ALA A 50 -12.06 6.20 -14.91
N ALA A 51 -11.26 5.13 -14.88
CA ALA A 51 -11.78 3.75 -14.94
C ALA A 51 -12.71 3.42 -13.75
N ILE A 52 -12.36 3.88 -12.55
CA ILE A 52 -13.20 3.73 -11.34
C ILE A 52 -14.52 4.50 -11.52
N VAL A 53 -14.45 5.74 -11.99
CA VAL A 53 -15.65 6.57 -12.21
C VAL A 53 -16.54 5.97 -13.29
N ALA A 54 -15.97 5.47 -14.39
CA ALA A 54 -16.72 4.78 -15.44
C ALA A 54 -17.43 3.51 -14.94
N ALA A 55 -16.85 2.83 -13.93
CA ALA A 55 -17.49 1.69 -13.26
C ALA A 55 -18.52 2.10 -12.18
N GLY A 56 -18.84 3.39 -12.03
CA GLY A 56 -19.83 3.90 -11.07
C GLY A 56 -19.26 4.19 -9.67
N GLY A 57 -17.95 4.05 -9.48
CA GLY A 57 -17.25 4.41 -8.24
C GLY A 57 -16.93 5.91 -8.14
N ARG A 58 -16.22 6.28 -7.08
CA ARG A 58 -15.75 7.66 -6.85
C ARG A 58 -14.24 7.66 -6.67
N ALA A 59 -13.55 8.43 -7.49
CA ALA A 59 -12.10 8.56 -7.41
C ALA A 59 -11.64 9.95 -7.84
N GLN A 60 -10.49 10.36 -7.32
CA GLN A 60 -9.72 11.51 -7.78
C GLN A 60 -8.24 11.13 -7.87
N ALA A 61 -7.51 11.80 -8.75
CA ALA A 61 -6.08 11.56 -8.94
C ALA A 61 -5.25 12.65 -8.25
N LEU A 62 -4.04 12.25 -7.80
CA LEU A 62 -3.07 13.15 -7.21
C LEU A 62 -1.66 12.63 -7.51
N ALA A 63 -0.69 13.53 -7.68
CA ALA A 63 0.70 13.15 -7.90
C ALA A 63 1.65 13.93 -6.99
N PHE A 64 2.52 13.22 -6.28
CA PHE A 64 3.61 13.78 -5.50
C PHE A 64 4.70 12.72 -5.24
N ASN A 65 5.87 13.16 -4.77
CA ASN A 65 6.93 12.24 -4.36
C ASN A 65 6.81 11.90 -2.88
N VAL A 66 6.46 10.65 -2.55
CA VAL A 66 6.36 10.20 -1.14
C VAL A 66 7.68 10.25 -0.38
N ALA A 67 8.83 10.23 -1.07
CA ALA A 67 10.15 10.37 -0.47
C ALA A 67 10.45 11.81 -0.02
N ASP A 68 9.73 12.79 -0.56
CA ASP A 68 9.85 14.20 -0.19
C ASP A 68 8.83 14.57 0.89
N ALA A 69 9.33 14.88 2.09
CA ALA A 69 8.50 15.16 3.25
C ALA A 69 7.66 16.44 3.10
N GLU A 70 8.24 17.50 2.51
CA GLU A 70 7.56 18.79 2.38
C GLU A 70 6.46 18.73 1.33
N VAL A 71 6.78 18.16 0.16
CA VAL A 71 5.80 17.98 -0.93
C VAL A 71 4.67 17.05 -0.49
N THR A 72 5.00 15.96 0.21
CA THR A 72 3.99 15.05 0.77
C THR A 72 3.08 15.76 1.78
N ARG A 73 3.67 16.55 2.69
CA ARG A 73 2.91 17.32 3.68
C ARG A 73 1.93 18.28 3.01
N ALA A 74 2.39 19.09 2.05
CA ALA A 74 1.55 20.06 1.34
C ALA A 74 0.39 19.38 0.58
N ALA A 75 0.65 18.23 -0.05
CA ALA A 75 -0.38 17.46 -0.73
C ALA A 75 -1.43 16.90 0.25
N LEU A 76 -1.00 16.38 1.40
CA LEU A 76 -1.91 15.87 2.43
C LEU A 76 -2.72 16.98 3.10
N ASP A 77 -2.14 18.16 3.35
CA ASP A 77 -2.84 19.31 3.90
C ASP A 77 -3.97 19.76 2.96
N THR A 78 -3.74 19.76 1.65
CA THR A 78 -4.77 20.01 0.62
C THR A 78 -5.90 19.00 0.71
N LEU A 79 -5.57 17.70 0.77
CA LEU A 79 -6.56 16.63 0.88
C LEU A 79 -7.37 16.70 2.18
N LEU A 80 -6.72 17.06 3.29
CA LEU A 80 -7.38 17.18 4.59
C LEU A 80 -8.30 18.40 4.67
N ALA A 81 -8.04 19.48 3.91
CA ALA A 81 -8.93 20.62 3.77
C ALA A 81 -10.26 20.24 3.08
N GLU A 82 -10.24 19.25 2.18
CA GLU A 82 -11.45 18.71 1.54
C GLU A 82 -12.25 17.77 2.47
N GLY A 83 -11.63 17.26 3.52
CA GLY A 83 -12.23 16.34 4.48
C GLY A 83 -11.25 15.24 4.93
N PRO A 84 -11.65 14.46 5.92
CA PRO A 84 -10.78 13.47 6.54
C PRO A 84 -10.43 12.31 5.61
N ILE A 85 -9.22 11.78 5.76
CA ILE A 85 -8.80 10.50 5.19
C ILE A 85 -9.06 9.41 6.22
N HIS A 86 -9.81 8.39 5.84
CA HIS A 86 -10.24 7.31 6.73
C HIS A 86 -9.39 6.05 6.57
N ALA A 87 -8.80 5.85 5.39
CA ALA A 87 -7.86 4.76 5.14
C ALA A 87 -6.64 5.26 4.38
N VAL A 88 -5.46 4.71 4.70
CA VAL A 88 -4.24 4.89 3.93
C VAL A 88 -3.64 3.54 3.59
N ILE A 89 -3.38 3.32 2.31
CA ILE A 89 -2.72 2.15 1.79
C ILE A 89 -1.32 2.55 1.31
N ASN A 90 -0.31 2.23 2.12
CA ASN A 90 1.08 2.45 1.81
C ASN A 90 1.56 1.37 0.84
N ASN A 91 1.27 1.57 -0.44
CA ASN A 91 1.62 0.65 -1.52
C ASN A 91 2.78 1.15 -2.38
N ALA A 92 3.07 2.45 -2.40
CA ALA A 92 4.23 2.97 -3.12
C ALA A 92 5.51 2.22 -2.72
N GLY A 93 6.25 1.79 -3.71
CA GLY A 93 7.49 1.05 -3.52
C GLY A 93 8.20 0.86 -4.86
N ILE A 94 9.51 0.77 -4.79
CA ILE A 94 10.39 0.46 -5.92
C ILE A 94 11.36 -0.63 -5.48
N HIS A 95 11.96 -1.30 -6.43
CA HIS A 95 13.14 -2.13 -6.22
C HIS A 95 14.29 -1.59 -7.06
N ASP A 96 15.49 -1.84 -6.60
CA ASP A 96 16.73 -1.53 -7.30
C ASP A 96 17.78 -2.57 -6.87
N ASP A 97 17.77 -3.67 -7.62
CA ASP A 97 18.39 -4.91 -7.22
C ASP A 97 19.88 -4.92 -7.56
N ALA A 98 20.71 -5.22 -6.57
CA ALA A 98 22.14 -5.48 -6.71
C ALA A 98 22.62 -6.40 -5.59
N PRO A 99 23.63 -7.26 -5.85
CA PRO A 99 24.32 -7.95 -4.75
C PRO A 99 24.88 -6.93 -3.75
N MET A 100 24.75 -7.18 -2.44
CA MET A 100 25.12 -6.22 -1.38
C MET A 100 26.55 -5.68 -1.55
N ALA A 101 27.51 -6.52 -1.96
CA ALA A 101 28.89 -6.10 -2.15
C ALA A 101 29.11 -5.10 -3.30
N GLY A 102 28.16 -4.99 -4.24
CA GLY A 102 28.19 -4.04 -5.36
C GLY A 102 27.06 -3.04 -5.35
N MET A 103 26.22 -3.03 -4.31
CA MET A 103 25.11 -2.10 -4.17
C MET A 103 25.63 -0.69 -3.87
N SER A 104 25.18 0.30 -4.63
CA SER A 104 25.54 1.69 -4.37
C SER A 104 24.69 2.29 -3.24
N ASP A 105 25.20 3.36 -2.61
CA ASP A 105 24.44 4.12 -1.61
C ASP A 105 23.15 4.68 -2.20
N GLU A 106 23.16 5.09 -3.46
CA GLU A 106 21.96 5.58 -4.15
C GLU A 106 20.89 4.49 -4.30
N GLN A 107 21.27 3.28 -4.69
CA GLN A 107 20.36 2.13 -4.79
C GLN A 107 19.77 1.78 -3.43
N TRP A 108 20.58 1.83 -2.37
CA TRP A 108 20.12 1.59 -1.02
C TRP A 108 19.11 2.66 -0.57
N HIS A 109 19.52 3.92 -0.59
CA HIS A 109 18.70 5.02 -0.06
C HIS A 109 17.40 5.20 -0.85
N ARG A 110 17.44 5.13 -2.17
CA ARG A 110 16.25 5.30 -3.01
C ARG A 110 15.13 4.31 -2.66
N VAL A 111 15.48 3.05 -2.37
CA VAL A 111 14.48 2.03 -1.99
C VAL A 111 13.95 2.27 -0.58
N ILE A 112 14.82 2.62 0.36
CA ILE A 112 14.44 2.97 1.74
C ILE A 112 13.55 4.22 1.75
N ASP A 113 13.91 5.27 1.02
CA ASP A 113 13.21 6.54 1.01
C ASP A 113 11.77 6.40 0.50
N VAL A 114 11.58 5.67 -0.59
CA VAL A 114 10.23 5.46 -1.13
C VAL A 114 9.40 4.55 -0.22
N SER A 115 9.96 3.43 0.25
CA SER A 115 9.18 2.41 0.95
C SER A 115 8.99 2.70 2.44
N LEU A 116 10.05 3.16 3.15
CA LEU A 116 10.02 3.35 4.59
C LEU A 116 9.81 4.81 4.99
N HIS A 117 10.59 5.74 4.45
CA HIS A 117 10.37 7.17 4.71
C HIS A 117 9.03 7.62 4.13
N GLY A 118 8.65 7.13 2.93
CA GLY A 118 7.32 7.37 2.34
C GLY A 118 6.18 6.91 3.23
N PHE A 119 6.28 5.73 3.85
CA PHE A 119 5.32 5.29 4.87
C PHE A 119 5.18 6.31 6.00
N PHE A 120 6.28 6.81 6.54
CA PHE A 120 6.28 7.80 7.62
C PHE A 120 5.68 9.13 7.16
N HIS A 121 6.15 9.68 6.03
CA HIS A 121 5.71 10.97 5.51
C HIS A 121 4.20 11.00 5.21
N VAL A 122 3.66 9.89 4.71
CA VAL A 122 2.23 9.80 4.38
C VAL A 122 1.38 9.48 5.60
N THR A 123 1.83 8.57 6.46
CA THR A 123 0.99 8.06 7.57
C THR A 123 0.93 9.04 8.74
N GLN A 124 2.08 9.61 9.15
CA GLN A 124 2.17 10.43 10.36
C GLN A 124 1.22 11.64 10.35
N PRO A 125 1.05 12.40 9.27
CA PRO A 125 0.12 13.54 9.25
C PRO A 125 -1.35 13.14 9.38
N LEU A 126 -1.71 11.92 9.01
CA LEU A 126 -3.09 11.42 9.02
C LEU A 126 -3.52 10.87 10.40
N LEU A 127 -2.58 10.58 11.31
CA LEU A 127 -2.89 9.91 12.58
C LEU A 127 -3.79 10.74 13.49
N LEU A 128 -3.48 12.03 13.68
CA LEU A 128 -4.30 12.90 14.55
C LEU A 128 -5.71 13.13 13.98
N PRO A 129 -5.89 13.42 12.68
CA PRO A 129 -7.21 13.46 12.05
C PRO A 129 -8.01 12.15 12.25
N MET A 130 -7.41 11.00 12.02
CA MET A 130 -8.04 9.69 12.24
C MET A 130 -8.40 9.45 13.71
N ALA A 131 -7.50 9.81 14.64
CA ALA A 131 -7.71 9.65 16.08
C ALA A 131 -8.86 10.51 16.62
N ARG A 132 -9.04 11.73 16.08
CA ARG A 132 -10.18 12.61 16.43
C ARG A 132 -11.52 12.00 16.02
N GLN A 133 -11.56 11.29 14.88
CA GLN A 133 -12.75 10.61 14.39
C GLN A 133 -12.96 9.23 15.03
N ARG A 134 -11.96 8.74 15.77
CA ARG A 134 -11.95 7.37 16.34
C ARG A 134 -12.17 6.29 15.27
N PHE A 135 -11.66 6.53 14.09
CA PHE A 135 -11.68 5.62 12.97
C PHE A 135 -10.45 5.81 12.07
N GLY A 136 -9.78 4.71 11.73
CA GLY A 136 -8.71 4.69 10.75
C GLY A 136 -8.36 3.26 10.32
N ARG A 137 -7.94 3.12 9.07
CA ARG A 137 -7.43 1.88 8.49
C ARG A 137 -6.09 2.16 7.83
N ILE A 138 -5.03 1.55 8.34
CA ILE A 138 -3.68 1.70 7.79
C ILE A 138 -3.22 0.34 7.32
N VAL A 139 -2.99 0.19 6.02
CA VAL A 139 -2.51 -1.05 5.42
C VAL A 139 -1.23 -0.77 4.66
N SER A 140 -0.15 -1.47 5.02
CA SER A 140 1.13 -1.36 4.33
C SER A 140 1.37 -2.58 3.46
N ILE A 141 1.76 -2.36 2.20
CA ILE A 141 2.12 -3.44 1.28
C ILE A 141 3.62 -3.74 1.43
N SER A 142 3.88 -4.89 2.05
CA SER A 142 5.22 -5.47 2.21
C SER A 142 5.55 -6.40 1.03
N SER A 143 6.24 -7.49 1.28
CA SER A 143 6.60 -8.53 0.32
C SER A 143 6.98 -9.81 1.05
N VAL A 144 6.83 -10.95 0.42
CA VAL A 144 7.43 -12.21 0.86
C VAL A 144 8.96 -12.11 1.00
N ALA A 145 9.61 -11.24 0.22
CA ALA A 145 11.04 -10.97 0.34
C ALA A 145 11.44 -10.38 1.70
N ALA A 146 10.51 -9.75 2.42
CA ALA A 146 10.73 -9.26 3.78
C ALA A 146 10.76 -10.39 4.83
N GLN A 147 10.23 -11.56 4.51
CA GLN A 147 10.14 -12.73 5.38
C GLN A 147 11.24 -13.76 5.05
N LEU A 148 11.45 -14.04 3.77
CA LEU A 148 12.36 -15.08 3.29
C LEU A 148 13.72 -14.55 2.85
N GLY A 149 13.82 -13.25 2.58
CA GLY A 149 14.94 -12.67 1.84
C GLY A 149 14.85 -12.98 0.34
N ASN A 150 15.60 -12.23 -0.46
CA ASN A 150 15.82 -12.52 -1.86
C ASN A 150 17.19 -12.02 -2.28
N ARG A 151 17.90 -12.85 -3.06
CA ARG A 151 19.25 -12.50 -3.54
C ARG A 151 19.20 -11.21 -4.36
N GLY A 152 20.08 -10.25 -4.03
CA GLY A 152 20.15 -8.96 -4.72
C GLY A 152 19.17 -7.91 -4.19
N GLN A 153 18.32 -8.25 -3.22
CA GLN A 153 17.29 -7.36 -2.69
C GLN A 153 17.49 -7.00 -1.21
N THR A 154 18.72 -6.87 -0.75
CA THR A 154 18.98 -6.55 0.66
C THR A 154 18.34 -5.22 1.08
N ASN A 155 18.41 -4.19 0.24
CA ASN A 155 17.73 -2.90 0.44
C ASN A 155 16.20 -3.05 0.46
N TYR A 156 15.63 -3.75 -0.51
CA TYR A 156 14.19 -3.95 -0.62
C TYR A 156 13.63 -4.80 0.53
N ALA A 157 14.29 -5.93 0.83
CA ALA A 157 13.91 -6.79 1.96
C ALA A 157 13.98 -6.03 3.29
N ALA A 158 15.04 -5.23 3.52
CA ALA A 158 15.17 -4.40 4.70
C ALA A 158 14.04 -3.37 4.80
N ALA A 159 13.76 -2.62 3.72
CA ALA A 159 12.70 -1.61 3.68
C ALA A 159 11.31 -2.23 3.96
N LYS A 160 11.02 -3.36 3.31
CA LYS A 160 9.72 -4.04 3.47
C LYS A 160 9.57 -4.74 4.81
N ALA A 161 10.66 -5.27 5.40
CA ALA A 161 10.66 -5.83 6.75
C ALA A 161 10.50 -4.75 7.83
N ALA A 162 11.07 -3.55 7.64
CA ALA A 162 10.89 -2.43 8.56
C ALA A 162 9.41 -2.04 8.74
N LEU A 163 8.60 -2.16 7.69
CA LEU A 163 7.14 -1.92 7.77
C LEU A 163 6.45 -2.86 8.77
N HIS A 164 6.97 -4.09 8.98
CA HIS A 164 6.39 -5.03 9.95
C HIS A 164 6.53 -4.51 11.39
N GLY A 165 7.75 -4.08 11.76
CA GLY A 165 8.02 -3.51 13.08
C GLY A 165 7.27 -2.20 13.31
N ALA A 166 7.34 -1.28 12.34
CA ALA A 166 6.65 0.01 12.40
C ALA A 166 5.12 -0.15 12.54
N SER A 167 4.51 -1.02 11.74
CA SER A 167 3.07 -1.27 11.79
C SER A 167 2.63 -1.92 13.11
N LYS A 168 3.39 -2.88 13.65
CA LYS A 168 3.09 -3.51 14.94
C LYS A 168 3.15 -2.51 16.11
N SER A 169 4.14 -1.61 16.12
CA SER A 169 4.25 -0.55 17.12
C SER A 169 3.07 0.41 17.02
N LEU A 170 2.82 0.93 15.81
CA LEU A 170 1.75 1.88 15.56
C LEU A 170 0.36 1.30 15.87
N ALA A 171 0.15 0.01 15.61
CA ALA A 171 -1.08 -0.70 15.96
C ALA A 171 -1.36 -0.62 17.47
N ARG A 172 -0.34 -0.78 18.31
CA ARG A 172 -0.47 -0.69 19.78
C ARG A 172 -0.76 0.73 20.25
N GLU A 173 -0.12 1.72 19.63
CA GLU A 173 -0.30 3.13 19.96
C GLU A 173 -1.72 3.62 19.63
N MET A 174 -2.28 3.16 18.52
CA MET A 174 -3.51 3.72 17.95
C MET A 174 -4.77 2.88 18.18
N ALA A 175 -4.64 1.66 18.73
CA ALA A 175 -5.77 0.74 18.95
C ALA A 175 -6.92 1.37 19.75
N SER A 176 -6.62 2.09 20.84
CA SER A 176 -7.62 2.74 21.69
C SER A 176 -8.37 3.89 20.99
N ARG A 177 -7.90 4.29 19.81
CA ARG A 177 -8.49 5.33 18.95
C ARG A 177 -9.34 4.75 17.81
N GLY A 178 -9.59 3.45 17.80
CA GLY A 178 -10.37 2.80 16.74
C GLY A 178 -9.63 2.68 15.40
N ILE A 179 -8.30 2.77 15.43
CA ILE A 179 -7.44 2.68 14.24
C ILE A 179 -6.79 1.30 14.21
N THR A 180 -6.91 0.60 13.08
CA THR A 180 -6.19 -0.65 12.85
C THR A 180 -5.02 -0.42 11.90
N VAL A 181 -3.91 -1.12 12.15
CA VAL A 181 -2.68 -1.03 11.36
C VAL A 181 -2.23 -2.44 11.03
N ASN A 182 -2.24 -2.81 9.75
CA ASN A 182 -1.89 -4.14 9.30
C ASN A 182 -0.94 -4.09 8.10
N VAL A 183 -0.28 -5.20 7.84
CA VAL A 183 0.63 -5.38 6.71
C VAL A 183 0.13 -6.53 5.86
N VAL A 184 0.08 -6.34 4.56
CA VAL A 184 -0.12 -7.40 3.57
C VAL A 184 1.22 -7.69 2.92
N ALA A 185 1.63 -8.96 2.87
CA ALA A 185 2.89 -9.41 2.30
C ALA A 185 2.64 -10.29 1.05
N PRO A 186 2.57 -9.69 -0.15
CA PRO A 186 2.40 -10.45 -1.39
C PRO A 186 3.60 -11.34 -1.70
N GLY A 187 3.35 -12.46 -2.35
CA GLY A 187 4.34 -13.28 -3.00
C GLY A 187 4.65 -12.78 -4.42
N VAL A 188 4.82 -13.74 -5.36
CA VAL A 188 4.91 -13.44 -6.79
C VAL A 188 3.53 -13.11 -7.31
N ILE A 189 3.31 -11.88 -7.75
CA ILE A 189 2.02 -11.38 -8.26
C ILE A 189 2.18 -11.05 -9.74
N GLU A 190 1.22 -11.48 -10.57
CA GLU A 190 1.17 -11.18 -12.01
C GLU A 190 1.38 -9.68 -12.28
N GLY A 191 2.09 -9.36 -13.35
CA GLY A 191 2.40 -8.01 -13.79
C GLY A 191 3.83 -7.86 -14.25
N ARG A 192 4.13 -6.71 -14.85
CA ARG A 192 5.42 -6.44 -15.52
C ARG A 192 6.66 -6.75 -14.67
N MET A 193 6.57 -6.56 -13.36
CA MET A 193 7.68 -6.83 -12.44
C MET A 193 7.94 -8.34 -12.28
N ALA A 194 6.89 -9.13 -12.15
CA ALA A 194 7.00 -10.58 -12.02
C ALA A 194 7.36 -11.23 -13.36
N ASP A 195 6.74 -10.79 -14.44
CA ASP A 195 6.97 -11.33 -15.80
C ASP A 195 8.43 -11.17 -16.23
N ALA A 196 9.07 -10.07 -15.83
CA ALA A 196 10.49 -9.83 -16.11
C ALA A 196 11.45 -10.67 -15.23
N ALA A 197 11.03 -11.05 -14.01
CA ALA A 197 11.90 -11.69 -13.02
C ALA A 197 11.68 -13.22 -12.89
N PHE A 198 10.48 -13.70 -13.20
CA PHE A 198 10.07 -15.09 -12.94
C PHE A 198 9.41 -15.72 -14.17
N PRO A 199 10.15 -16.52 -14.97
CA PRO A 199 9.53 -17.35 -16.01
C PRO A 199 8.58 -18.39 -15.37
N PRO A 200 7.55 -18.87 -16.09
CA PRO A 200 6.51 -19.77 -15.57
C PRO A 200 7.05 -21.02 -14.86
N GLU A 201 8.16 -21.59 -15.35
CA GLU A 201 8.82 -22.75 -14.75
C GLU A 201 9.34 -22.40 -13.35
N ARG A 202 9.96 -21.24 -13.21
CA ARG A 202 10.50 -20.79 -11.93
C ARG A 202 9.40 -20.51 -10.90
N ILE A 203 8.26 -19.98 -11.35
CA ILE A 203 7.09 -19.79 -10.48
C ILE A 203 6.62 -21.13 -9.91
N ARG A 204 6.53 -22.17 -10.74
CA ARG A 204 6.11 -23.51 -10.29
C ARG A 204 7.09 -24.14 -9.30
N GLU A 205 8.38 -23.81 -9.39
CA GLU A 205 9.40 -24.29 -8.44
C GLU A 205 9.33 -23.60 -7.08
N VAL A 206 9.09 -22.26 -7.06
CA VAL A 206 9.23 -21.47 -5.84
C VAL A 206 7.90 -21.17 -5.14
N VAL A 207 6.77 -21.24 -5.85
CA VAL A 207 5.44 -20.99 -5.30
C VAL A 207 4.72 -22.33 -5.07
N PRO A 208 4.41 -22.74 -3.83
CA PRO A 208 3.69 -24.00 -3.58
C PRO A 208 2.35 -24.11 -4.31
N ALA A 209 1.63 -22.99 -4.51
CA ALA A 209 0.40 -22.94 -5.30
C ALA A 209 0.64 -23.10 -6.82
N GLN A 210 1.90 -23.19 -7.29
CA GLN A 210 2.34 -23.42 -8.68
C GLN A 210 1.88 -22.38 -9.69
N ARG A 211 1.50 -21.18 -9.21
CA ARG A 211 1.11 -20.01 -10.02
C ARG A 211 1.49 -18.71 -9.34
N ALA A 212 1.59 -17.67 -10.11
CA ALA A 212 1.55 -16.32 -9.56
C ALA A 212 0.15 -16.00 -8.99
N GLY A 213 0.10 -15.16 -8.00
CA GLY A 213 -1.14 -14.54 -7.52
C GLY A 213 -1.58 -13.43 -8.47
N LYS A 214 -2.87 -13.11 -8.47
CA LYS A 214 -3.41 -11.96 -9.20
C LYS A 214 -3.42 -10.72 -8.33
N PRO A 215 -3.26 -9.51 -8.88
CA PRO A 215 -3.41 -8.26 -8.14
C PRO A 215 -4.73 -8.18 -7.34
N GLU A 216 -5.82 -8.71 -7.90
CA GLU A 216 -7.15 -8.74 -7.28
C GLU A 216 -7.19 -9.61 -6.01
N GLU A 217 -6.37 -10.66 -5.92
CA GLU A 217 -6.30 -11.52 -4.73
C GLU A 217 -5.67 -10.76 -3.55
N VAL A 218 -4.69 -9.90 -3.81
CA VAL A 218 -4.12 -9.00 -2.82
C VAL A 218 -5.10 -7.88 -2.47
N ALA A 219 -5.72 -7.27 -3.48
CA ALA A 219 -6.68 -6.19 -3.33
C ALA A 219 -7.90 -6.58 -2.50
N ALA A 220 -8.39 -7.82 -2.63
CA ALA A 220 -9.49 -8.36 -1.85
C ALA A 220 -9.18 -8.37 -0.33
N LEU A 221 -7.96 -8.79 0.05
CA LEU A 221 -7.52 -8.74 1.45
C LEU A 221 -7.39 -7.29 1.94
N VAL A 222 -6.85 -6.38 1.13
CA VAL A 222 -6.74 -4.96 1.50
C VAL A 222 -8.12 -4.36 1.73
N ALA A 223 -9.09 -4.61 0.84
CA ALA A 223 -10.47 -4.13 0.98
C ALA A 223 -11.13 -4.71 2.25
N PHE A 224 -10.93 -5.99 2.55
CA PHE A 224 -11.38 -6.60 3.80
C PHE A 224 -10.78 -5.90 5.03
N LEU A 225 -9.46 -5.67 5.06
CA LEU A 225 -8.77 -5.00 6.18
C LEU A 225 -9.23 -3.55 6.37
N CYS A 226 -9.74 -2.91 5.33
CA CYS A 226 -10.33 -1.56 5.40
C CYS A 226 -11.81 -1.58 5.85
N SER A 227 -12.47 -2.72 5.86
CA SER A 227 -13.88 -2.86 6.24
C SER A 227 -14.10 -2.82 7.75
N ASP A 228 -15.36 -2.69 8.15
CA ASP A 228 -15.76 -2.79 9.56
C ASP A 228 -15.66 -4.24 10.08
N ALA A 229 -15.76 -5.25 9.20
CA ALA A 229 -15.60 -6.66 9.55
C ALA A 229 -14.19 -6.99 10.07
N ALA A 230 -13.17 -6.18 9.68
CA ALA A 230 -11.79 -6.32 10.14
C ALA A 230 -11.45 -5.44 11.36
N ALA A 231 -12.44 -4.86 12.06
CA ALA A 231 -12.19 -3.90 13.15
C ALA A 231 -11.35 -4.46 14.32
N TYR A 232 -11.28 -5.79 14.47
CA TYR A 232 -10.48 -6.46 15.50
C TYR A 232 -9.17 -7.09 14.94
N VAL A 233 -8.93 -6.99 13.63
CA VAL A 233 -7.68 -7.42 13.00
C VAL A 233 -6.69 -6.25 13.07
N ASN A 234 -5.70 -6.35 13.96
CA ASN A 234 -4.76 -5.25 14.22
C ASN A 234 -3.35 -5.78 14.51
N GLY A 235 -2.33 -5.10 13.99
CA GLY A 235 -0.92 -5.45 14.17
C GLY A 235 -0.47 -6.71 13.42
N GLN A 236 -1.25 -7.18 12.44
CA GLN A 236 -0.97 -8.42 11.73
C GLN A 236 -0.10 -8.20 10.49
N VAL A 237 0.71 -9.21 10.16
CA VAL A 237 1.41 -9.36 8.88
C VAL A 237 0.81 -10.57 8.19
N ILE A 238 0.08 -10.35 7.10
CA ILE A 238 -0.71 -11.39 6.44
C ILE A 238 -0.14 -11.64 5.05
N GLY A 239 0.30 -12.88 4.80
CA GLY A 239 0.81 -13.31 3.50
C GLY A 239 -0.32 -13.53 2.49
N VAL A 240 -0.11 -13.06 1.25
CA VAL A 240 -0.89 -13.43 0.06
C VAL A 240 0.12 -13.93 -0.96
N ASN A 241 0.65 -15.14 -0.74
CA ASN A 241 1.89 -15.57 -1.34
C ASN A 241 1.89 -17.03 -1.87
N GLY A 242 0.72 -17.65 -1.94
CA GLY A 242 0.61 -19.02 -2.45
C GLY A 242 1.33 -20.07 -1.61
N GLY A 243 1.57 -19.80 -0.32
CA GLY A 243 2.24 -20.72 0.61
C GLY A 243 3.76 -20.58 0.68
N MET A 244 4.34 -19.49 0.17
CA MET A 244 5.80 -19.28 0.18
C MET A 244 6.39 -18.99 1.57
N GLY A 245 5.61 -18.60 2.57
CA GLY A 245 6.13 -18.28 3.90
C GLY A 245 5.06 -17.92 4.91
#